data_e41417fed6399e45d84e533eea90e5db
#
_entry.id   e41417fed6399e45d84e533eea90e5db
#
_cell.length_a   1.000
_cell.length_b   1.000
_cell.length_c   1.000
_cell.angle_alpha   90.00
_cell.angle_beta   90.00
_cell.angle_gamma   90.00
#
_symmetry.space_group_name_H-M   'P 1'
#
loop_
_entity.id
_entity.type
_entity.pdbx_description
1 polymer ?
#
loop_
_entity_poly.entity_id
_entity_poly.type
_entity_poly.pdbx_seq_one_letter_code
_entity_poly.pdbx_strand_id
1 'polypeptide(L)'
;KDDETLEKFKAKLREMDDKYYIMFEIGVGTGLQLQEILKFKNKDIRGKDSIEACIGTKNIRRTFQIPPELKEIITRYTEGKDPEAYLILGHASSPAPLSREQAYRAFKSAGKSMGLTSIGAQTMRKTFAWRYYKSTGDIYYLQNLLNHASPSITYRYIGEKPNVEVYLKKMTPEENERSRYMLYKNGNGKKRIEAIREMLSAIDAEMDNPLNNDAYYGRVDCLLTEMEDLVENFNKTK
;
A
#
# COMPACT_ATOMS: atom_id res chain seq x y z
N LYS A 1 -12.69 -3.02 4.56
CA LYS A 1 -11.60 -3.99 4.71
C LYS A 1 -12.13 -5.44 4.80
N ASP A 2 -13.32 -5.63 4.36
CA ASP A 2 -14.02 -6.90 4.34
C ASP A 2 -14.10 -7.38 2.89
N ASP A 3 -13.69 -8.63 2.64
CA ASP A 3 -13.61 -9.19 1.29
C ASP A 3 -15.00 -9.35 0.66
N GLU A 4 -16.03 -9.66 1.45
CA GLU A 4 -17.39 -9.77 0.96
C GLU A 4 -17.91 -8.41 0.45
N THR A 5 -17.69 -7.35 1.20
CA THR A 5 -18.03 -5.97 0.78
C THR A 5 -17.27 -5.56 -0.46
N LEU A 6 -15.98 -5.96 -0.58
CA LEU A 6 -15.15 -5.67 -1.74
C LEU A 6 -15.72 -6.33 -3.00
N GLU A 7 -16.06 -7.62 -2.93
CA GLU A 7 -16.62 -8.35 -4.08
C GLU A 7 -18.00 -7.83 -4.49
N LYS A 8 -18.86 -7.48 -3.52
CA LYS A 8 -20.14 -6.81 -3.81
C LYS A 8 -19.93 -5.46 -4.51
N PHE A 9 -18.92 -4.69 -4.08
CA PHE A 9 -18.60 -3.41 -4.71
C PHE A 9 -18.08 -3.59 -6.14
N LYS A 10 -17.23 -4.58 -6.39
CA LYS A 10 -16.75 -4.95 -7.73
C LYS A 10 -17.92 -5.36 -8.64
N ALA A 11 -18.81 -6.21 -8.14
CA ALA A 11 -20.00 -6.61 -8.87
C ALA A 11 -20.87 -5.41 -9.24
N LYS A 12 -21.06 -4.48 -8.29
CA LYS A 12 -21.83 -3.24 -8.53
C LYS A 12 -21.18 -2.34 -9.58
N LEU A 13 -19.87 -2.20 -9.59
CA LEU A 13 -19.17 -1.45 -10.63
C LEU A 13 -19.34 -2.09 -12.01
N ARG A 14 -19.30 -3.43 -12.08
CA ARG A 14 -19.49 -4.19 -13.30
C ARG A 14 -20.91 -4.07 -13.87
N GLU A 15 -21.92 -4.05 -12.99
CA GLU A 15 -23.31 -3.76 -13.40
C GLU A 15 -23.47 -2.38 -14.01
N MET A 16 -22.68 -1.40 -13.57
CA MET A 16 -22.74 -0.04 -14.11
C MET A 16 -22.04 0.06 -15.48
N ASP A 17 -20.80 -0.43 -15.58
CA ASP A 17 -20.01 -0.52 -16.80
C ASP A 17 -18.70 -1.26 -16.50
N ASP A 18 -18.31 -2.20 -17.36
CA ASP A 18 -17.05 -2.96 -17.23
C ASP A 18 -15.82 -2.06 -17.09
N LYS A 19 -15.81 -0.87 -17.67
CA LYS A 19 -14.68 0.08 -17.52
C LYS A 19 -14.45 0.49 -16.06
N TYR A 20 -15.48 0.65 -15.25
CA TYR A 20 -15.34 1.00 -13.83
C TYR A 20 -14.83 -0.19 -13.02
N TYR A 21 -15.30 -1.39 -13.34
CA TYR A 21 -14.82 -2.63 -12.75
C TYR A 21 -13.31 -2.83 -13.03
N ILE A 22 -12.91 -2.76 -14.31
CA ILE A 22 -11.51 -2.93 -14.72
C ILE A 22 -10.60 -1.88 -14.04
N MET A 23 -11.00 -0.63 -14.05
CA MET A 23 -10.25 0.45 -13.41
C MET A 23 -10.06 0.19 -11.91
N PHE A 24 -11.10 -0.31 -11.25
CA PHE A 24 -11.05 -0.66 -9.84
C PHE A 24 -10.15 -1.87 -9.58
N GLU A 25 -10.25 -2.94 -10.39
CA GLU A 25 -9.40 -4.13 -10.31
C GLU A 25 -7.92 -3.79 -10.47
N ILE A 26 -7.58 -2.95 -11.46
CA ILE A 26 -6.20 -2.49 -11.64
C ILE A 26 -5.71 -1.75 -10.40
N GLY A 27 -6.50 -0.84 -9.86
CA GLY A 27 -6.11 -0.07 -8.67
C GLY A 27 -5.96 -0.93 -7.42
N VAL A 28 -6.81 -1.94 -7.22
CA VAL A 28 -6.75 -2.87 -6.08
C VAL A 28 -5.65 -3.93 -6.26
N GLY A 29 -5.36 -4.34 -7.49
CA GLY A 29 -4.36 -5.36 -7.78
C GLY A 29 -2.93 -4.82 -7.86
N THR A 30 -2.75 -3.53 -8.21
CA THR A 30 -1.42 -2.94 -8.42
C THR A 30 -1.07 -1.83 -7.43
N GLY A 31 -2.06 -1.18 -6.83
CA GLY A 31 -1.85 0.01 -6.00
C GLY A 31 -1.69 1.31 -6.80
N LEU A 32 -1.88 1.31 -8.10
CA LEU A 32 -1.87 2.51 -8.93
C LEU A 32 -2.97 3.50 -8.52
N GLN A 33 -2.69 4.78 -8.67
CA GLN A 33 -3.69 5.82 -8.49
C GLN A 33 -4.58 5.93 -9.72
N LEU A 34 -5.79 6.39 -9.51
CA LEU A 34 -6.77 6.60 -10.58
C LEU A 34 -6.21 7.41 -11.75
N GLN A 35 -5.51 8.50 -11.48
CA GLN A 35 -4.91 9.36 -12.49
C GLN A 35 -3.80 8.69 -13.31
N GLU A 36 -3.17 7.66 -12.78
CA GLU A 36 -2.14 6.87 -13.47
C GLU A 36 -2.82 5.84 -14.39
N ILE A 37 -3.85 5.17 -13.91
CA ILE A 37 -4.63 4.19 -14.67
C ILE A 37 -5.28 4.84 -15.90
N LEU A 38 -5.81 6.05 -15.77
CA LEU A 38 -6.48 6.78 -16.84
C LEU A 38 -5.54 7.23 -18.00
N LYS A 39 -4.21 7.17 -17.79
CA LYS A 39 -3.22 7.50 -18.83
C LYS A 39 -2.87 6.32 -19.72
N PHE A 40 -3.14 5.08 -19.29
CA PHE A 40 -2.75 3.90 -20.06
C PHE A 40 -3.55 3.75 -21.33
N LYS A 41 -2.85 3.31 -22.37
CA LYS A 41 -3.42 2.74 -23.57
C LYS A 41 -3.50 1.22 -23.45
N ASN A 42 -4.30 0.58 -24.30
CA ASN A 42 -4.42 -0.88 -24.28
C ASN A 42 -3.09 -1.59 -24.44
N LYS A 43 -2.19 -1.07 -25.31
CA LYS A 43 -0.84 -1.62 -25.52
C LYS A 43 0.08 -1.54 -24.31
N ASP A 44 -0.19 -0.62 -23.40
CA ASP A 44 0.69 -0.37 -22.25
C ASP A 44 0.57 -1.44 -21.19
N ILE A 45 -0.58 -2.15 -21.13
CA ILE A 45 -0.91 -3.09 -20.07
C ILE A 45 -1.30 -4.49 -20.56
N ARG A 46 -1.79 -4.62 -21.81
CA ARG A 46 -2.26 -5.91 -22.35
C ARG A 46 -1.16 -6.96 -22.34
N GLY A 47 -1.41 -8.11 -21.68
CA GLY A 47 -0.53 -9.26 -21.67
C GLY A 47 0.76 -9.09 -20.87
N LYS A 48 0.96 -7.96 -20.18
CA LYS A 48 2.16 -7.69 -19.41
C LYS A 48 2.07 -8.25 -17.99
N ASP A 49 3.23 -8.61 -17.43
CA ASP A 49 3.38 -9.06 -16.05
C ASP A 49 3.66 -7.90 -15.09
N SER A 50 4.10 -6.77 -15.64
CA SER A 50 4.36 -5.54 -14.90
C SER A 50 4.16 -4.31 -15.77
N ILE A 51 3.89 -3.19 -15.14
CA ILE A 51 3.77 -1.88 -15.80
C ILE A 51 4.60 -0.85 -15.08
N GLU A 52 5.14 0.10 -15.84
CA GLU A 52 5.81 1.26 -15.29
C GLU A 52 4.86 2.45 -15.28
N ALA A 53 4.82 3.15 -14.15
CA ALA A 53 4.10 4.41 -14.02
C ALA A 53 4.95 5.46 -13.31
N CYS A 54 4.75 6.71 -13.68
CA CYS A 54 5.35 7.85 -13.00
C CYS A 54 4.43 8.31 -11.88
N ILE A 55 4.92 8.30 -10.64
CA ILE A 55 4.14 8.65 -9.46
C ILE A 55 4.61 9.99 -8.85
N GLY A 56 3.65 10.67 -8.25
CA GLY A 56 3.87 11.94 -7.56
C GLY A 56 4.24 13.11 -8.48
N THR A 57 4.44 14.26 -7.88
CA THR A 57 4.78 15.52 -8.60
C THR A 57 6.19 15.51 -9.21
N LYS A 58 7.08 14.69 -8.67
CA LYS A 58 8.46 14.52 -9.16
C LYS A 58 8.59 13.49 -10.29
N ASN A 59 7.48 12.93 -10.77
CA ASN A 59 7.44 11.90 -11.83
C ASN A 59 8.41 10.72 -11.57
N ILE A 60 8.43 10.23 -10.33
CA ILE A 60 9.29 9.10 -9.97
C ILE A 60 8.75 7.85 -10.66
N ARG A 61 9.58 7.23 -11.49
CA ARG A 61 9.23 5.98 -12.18
C ARG A 61 9.24 4.82 -11.19
N ARG A 62 8.16 4.02 -11.21
CA ARG A 62 8.00 2.80 -10.40
C ARG A 62 7.42 1.68 -11.24
N THR A 63 7.84 0.46 -10.94
CA THR A 63 7.32 -0.76 -11.54
C THR A 63 6.26 -1.36 -10.63
N PHE A 64 5.10 -1.66 -11.20
CA PHE A 64 3.97 -2.28 -10.52
C PHE A 64 3.75 -3.68 -11.10
N GLN A 65 3.76 -4.70 -10.26
CA GLN A 65 3.49 -6.07 -10.68
C GLN A 65 1.99 -6.25 -10.96
N ILE A 66 1.67 -7.03 -11.99
CA ILE A 66 0.30 -7.40 -12.35
C ILE A 66 0.11 -8.86 -11.91
N PRO A 67 -0.74 -9.13 -10.90
CA PRO A 67 -1.05 -10.51 -10.54
C PRO A 67 -1.63 -11.29 -11.72
N PRO A 68 -1.40 -12.63 -11.80
CA PRO A 68 -1.86 -13.45 -12.92
C PRO A 68 -3.37 -13.33 -13.19
N GLU A 69 -4.18 -13.33 -12.14
CA GLU A 69 -5.64 -13.21 -12.26
C GLU A 69 -6.05 -11.85 -12.85
N LEU A 70 -5.37 -10.78 -12.44
CA LEU A 70 -5.60 -9.43 -13.00
C LEU A 70 -5.14 -9.35 -14.46
N LYS A 71 -4.04 -10.01 -14.82
CA LYS A 71 -3.55 -10.10 -16.20
C LYS A 71 -4.58 -10.74 -17.12
N GLU A 72 -5.24 -11.81 -16.68
CA GLU A 72 -6.30 -12.47 -17.44
C GLU A 72 -7.52 -11.54 -17.64
N ILE A 73 -7.94 -10.85 -16.58
CA ILE A 73 -9.04 -9.90 -16.61
C ILE A 73 -8.75 -8.76 -17.60
N ILE A 74 -7.55 -8.18 -17.54
CA ILE A 74 -7.12 -7.11 -18.44
C ILE A 74 -7.04 -7.61 -19.88
N THR A 75 -6.49 -8.79 -20.12
CA THR A 75 -6.36 -9.36 -21.45
C THR A 75 -7.74 -9.54 -22.09
N ARG A 76 -8.68 -10.13 -21.37
CA ARG A 76 -10.06 -10.30 -21.81
C ARG A 76 -10.76 -8.95 -22.11
N TYR A 77 -10.59 -7.98 -21.21
CA TYR A 77 -11.19 -6.65 -21.39
C TYR A 77 -10.65 -5.91 -22.60
N THR A 78 -9.37 -6.12 -22.92
CA THR A 78 -8.70 -5.42 -24.03
C THR A 78 -8.75 -6.18 -25.36
N GLU A 79 -9.30 -7.40 -25.38
CA GLU A 79 -9.43 -8.22 -26.58
C GLU A 79 -10.22 -7.47 -27.67
N GLY A 80 -9.71 -7.48 -28.90
CA GLY A 80 -10.30 -6.79 -30.04
C GLY A 80 -10.26 -5.26 -30.01
N LYS A 81 -9.76 -4.63 -28.92
CA LYS A 81 -9.65 -3.18 -28.85
C LYS A 81 -8.38 -2.68 -29.53
N ASP A 82 -8.45 -1.47 -30.09
CA ASP A 82 -7.30 -0.78 -30.70
C ASP A 82 -6.18 -0.63 -29.66
N PRO A 83 -4.95 -1.09 -29.95
CA PRO A 83 -3.81 -0.92 -29.07
C PRO A 83 -3.49 0.53 -28.69
N GLU A 84 -3.74 1.48 -29.59
CA GLU A 84 -3.48 2.92 -29.37
C GLU A 84 -4.61 3.65 -28.63
N ALA A 85 -5.79 3.04 -28.50
CA ALA A 85 -6.86 3.62 -27.73
C ALA A 85 -6.56 3.60 -26.23
N TYR A 86 -7.07 4.59 -25.50
CA TYR A 86 -7.01 4.60 -24.04
C TYR A 86 -7.73 3.37 -23.46
N LEU A 87 -7.13 2.80 -22.42
CA LEU A 87 -7.68 1.64 -21.71
C LEU A 87 -9.08 1.93 -21.19
N ILE A 88 -9.27 3.11 -20.61
CA ILE A 88 -10.55 3.55 -20.02
C ILE A 88 -11.06 4.77 -20.79
N LEU A 89 -11.93 4.54 -21.76
CA LEU A 89 -12.54 5.60 -22.57
C LEU A 89 -13.63 6.34 -21.78
N GLY A 90 -13.70 7.65 -21.99
CA GLY A 90 -14.73 8.50 -21.39
C GLY A 90 -16.09 8.28 -22.03
N HIS A 91 -16.15 8.37 -23.35
CA HIS A 91 -17.36 8.16 -24.16
C HIS A 91 -17.02 7.33 -25.39
N ALA A 92 -17.95 6.48 -25.81
CA ALA A 92 -17.73 5.59 -26.96
C ALA A 92 -17.39 6.33 -28.27
N SER A 93 -17.89 7.57 -28.43
CA SER A 93 -17.67 8.41 -29.59
C SER A 93 -16.47 9.37 -29.47
N SER A 94 -15.73 9.33 -28.35
CA SER A 94 -14.58 10.22 -28.11
C SER A 94 -13.31 9.40 -27.87
N PRO A 95 -12.18 9.73 -28.53
CA PRO A 95 -10.92 9.07 -28.26
C PRO A 95 -10.29 9.45 -26.91
N ALA A 96 -10.94 10.35 -26.16
CA ALA A 96 -10.42 10.84 -24.89
C ALA A 96 -10.62 9.82 -23.74
N PRO A 97 -9.67 9.76 -22.78
CA PRO A 97 -9.82 8.92 -21.60
C PRO A 97 -10.98 9.42 -20.73
N LEU A 98 -11.47 8.54 -19.87
CA LEU A 98 -12.41 8.90 -18.81
C LEU A 98 -11.79 9.98 -17.91
N SER A 99 -12.60 11.01 -17.55
CA SER A 99 -12.09 12.01 -16.62
C SER A 99 -12.04 11.48 -15.18
N ARG A 100 -11.13 12.04 -14.39
CA ARG A 100 -11.00 11.70 -12.96
C ARG A 100 -12.31 11.94 -12.20
N GLU A 101 -13.02 12.99 -12.53
CA GLU A 101 -14.28 13.38 -11.89
C GLU A 101 -15.40 12.38 -12.23
N GLN A 102 -15.45 11.90 -13.48
CA GLN A 102 -16.41 10.88 -13.89
C GLN A 102 -16.16 9.56 -13.16
N ALA A 103 -14.90 9.11 -13.10
CA ALA A 103 -14.51 7.91 -12.37
C ALA A 103 -14.85 8.01 -10.87
N TYR A 104 -14.54 9.16 -10.26
CA TYR A 104 -14.86 9.42 -8.85
C TYR A 104 -16.37 9.38 -8.60
N ARG A 105 -17.17 10.03 -9.47
CA ARG A 105 -18.65 10.00 -9.38
C ARG A 105 -19.21 8.60 -9.48
N ALA A 106 -18.67 7.77 -10.39
CA ALA A 106 -19.09 6.37 -10.52
C ALA A 106 -18.81 5.57 -9.25
N PHE A 107 -17.59 5.65 -8.69
CA PHE A 107 -17.25 4.97 -7.44
C PHE A 107 -18.10 5.45 -6.26
N LYS A 108 -18.33 6.75 -6.17
CA LYS A 108 -19.18 7.33 -5.11
C LYS A 108 -20.63 6.88 -5.23
N SER A 109 -21.16 6.82 -6.46
CA SER A 109 -22.51 6.34 -6.73
C SER A 109 -22.67 4.87 -6.35
N ALA A 110 -21.73 4.00 -6.79
CA ALA A 110 -21.71 2.60 -6.40
C ALA A 110 -21.64 2.42 -4.88
N GLY A 111 -20.75 3.17 -4.20
CA GLY A 111 -20.65 3.13 -2.76
C GLY A 111 -21.94 3.55 -2.05
N LYS A 112 -22.54 4.64 -2.49
CA LYS A 112 -23.79 5.14 -1.92
C LYS A 112 -24.94 4.12 -2.04
N SER A 113 -25.06 3.42 -3.17
CA SER A 113 -26.08 2.38 -3.35
C SER A 113 -25.91 1.17 -2.42
N MET A 114 -24.72 1.00 -1.85
CA MET A 114 -24.39 -0.05 -0.88
C MET A 114 -24.30 0.46 0.57
N GLY A 115 -24.68 1.71 0.83
CA GLY A 115 -24.56 2.33 2.15
C GLY A 115 -23.12 2.65 2.58
N LEU A 116 -22.15 2.63 1.65
CA LEU A 116 -20.75 2.91 1.94
C LEU A 116 -20.49 4.42 1.83
N THR A 117 -20.13 5.05 2.94
CA THR A 117 -19.92 6.51 3.02
C THR A 117 -18.50 6.96 2.69
N SER A 118 -17.52 6.06 2.76
CA SER A 118 -16.08 6.39 2.71
C SER A 118 -15.41 6.02 1.39
N ILE A 119 -16.17 5.83 0.31
CA ILE A 119 -15.60 5.52 -1.01
C ILE A 119 -15.07 6.79 -1.66
N GLY A 120 -13.80 6.78 -2.05
CA GLY A 120 -13.11 7.90 -2.67
C GLY A 120 -11.95 7.49 -3.58
N ALA A 121 -11.27 8.48 -4.14
CA ALA A 121 -10.17 8.27 -5.09
C ALA A 121 -9.00 7.43 -4.53
N GLN A 122 -8.84 7.40 -3.21
CA GLN A 122 -7.79 6.64 -2.52
C GLN A 122 -8.22 5.22 -2.12
N THR A 123 -9.51 4.87 -2.29
CA THR A 123 -10.03 3.57 -1.81
C THR A 123 -9.30 2.39 -2.42
N MET A 124 -9.09 2.39 -3.73
CA MET A 124 -8.36 1.32 -4.44
C MET A 124 -6.95 1.14 -3.88
N ARG A 125 -6.19 2.23 -3.83
CA ARG A 125 -4.80 2.21 -3.37
C ARG A 125 -4.66 1.84 -1.89
N LYS A 126 -5.58 2.30 -1.03
CA LYS A 126 -5.64 1.88 0.38
C LYS A 126 -5.99 0.40 0.53
N THR A 127 -6.92 -0.09 -0.29
CA THR A 127 -7.30 -1.51 -0.29
C THR A 127 -6.14 -2.40 -0.70
N PHE A 128 -5.44 -2.04 -1.81
CA PHE A 128 -4.21 -2.71 -2.21
C PHE A 128 -3.18 -2.75 -1.09
N ALA A 129 -2.83 -1.58 -0.55
CA ALA A 129 -1.78 -1.45 0.45
C ALA A 129 -2.09 -2.27 1.71
N TRP A 130 -3.35 -2.23 2.17
CA TRP A 130 -3.77 -3.01 3.32
C TRP A 130 -3.71 -4.52 3.06
N ARG A 131 -4.23 -4.99 1.90
CA ARG A 131 -4.18 -6.42 1.54
C ARG A 131 -2.76 -6.92 1.37
N TYR A 132 -1.93 -6.15 0.68
CA TYR A 132 -0.51 -6.46 0.52
C TYR A 132 0.19 -6.60 1.88
N TYR A 133 0.00 -5.63 2.77
CA TYR A 133 0.56 -5.69 4.11
C TYR A 133 0.07 -6.91 4.91
N LYS A 134 -1.23 -7.22 4.85
CA LYS A 134 -1.78 -8.40 5.54
C LYS A 134 -1.22 -9.72 5.01
N SER A 135 -0.91 -9.82 3.73
CA SER A 135 -0.36 -11.03 3.11
C SER A 135 1.14 -11.19 3.30
N THR A 136 1.91 -10.08 3.29
CA THR A 136 3.38 -10.13 3.24
C THR A 136 4.05 -9.60 4.50
N GLY A 137 3.41 -8.70 5.24
CA GLY A 137 4.00 -7.94 6.33
C GLY A 137 5.04 -6.89 5.89
N ASP A 138 5.28 -6.75 4.57
CA ASP A 138 6.35 -5.89 4.05
C ASP A 138 5.89 -4.44 3.89
N ILE A 139 6.06 -3.68 4.97
CA ILE A 139 5.71 -2.25 5.00
C ILE A 139 6.68 -1.39 4.19
N TYR A 140 7.94 -1.84 4.04
CA TYR A 140 8.98 -1.09 3.34
C TYR A 140 8.80 -1.11 1.83
N TYR A 141 8.43 -2.27 1.29
CA TYR A 141 8.01 -2.35 -0.10
C TYR A 141 6.85 -1.39 -0.37
N LEU A 142 5.84 -1.38 0.51
CA LEU A 142 4.71 -0.45 0.40
C LEU A 142 5.12 1.01 0.53
N GLN A 143 5.98 1.35 1.48
CA GLN A 143 6.52 2.70 1.64
C GLN A 143 7.16 3.19 0.34
N ASN A 144 8.05 2.38 -0.23
CA ASN A 144 8.74 2.68 -1.48
C ASN A 144 7.74 2.80 -2.64
N LEU A 145 6.86 1.81 -2.83
CA LEU A 145 5.87 1.78 -3.90
C LEU A 145 4.90 2.97 -3.83
N LEU A 146 4.47 3.33 -2.63
CA LEU A 146 3.55 4.45 -2.39
C LEU A 146 4.25 5.80 -2.37
N ASN A 147 5.59 5.82 -2.35
CA ASN A 147 6.43 7.01 -2.22
C ASN A 147 6.14 7.80 -0.93
N HIS A 148 6.03 7.08 0.19
CA HIS A 148 5.89 7.69 1.51
C HIS A 148 7.26 7.99 2.11
N ALA A 149 7.35 9.07 2.87
CA ALA A 149 8.62 9.51 3.46
C ALA A 149 9.10 8.58 4.60
N SER A 150 8.17 7.84 5.24
CA SER A 150 8.52 6.91 6.31
C SER A 150 7.51 5.76 6.41
N PRO A 151 7.89 4.61 7.02
CA PRO A 151 6.98 3.51 7.33
C PRO A 151 5.82 3.94 8.22
N SER A 152 6.02 4.86 9.14
CA SER A 152 4.97 5.39 10.03
C SER A 152 3.82 6.02 9.23
N ILE A 153 4.15 6.74 8.16
CA ILE A 153 3.15 7.30 7.24
C ILE A 153 2.38 6.17 6.55
N THR A 154 3.08 5.10 6.15
CA THR A 154 2.48 3.95 5.49
C THR A 154 1.55 3.18 6.43
N TYR A 155 1.95 2.94 7.68
CA TYR A 155 1.09 2.36 8.71
C TYR A 155 -0.18 3.17 8.94
N ARG A 156 -0.03 4.49 9.12
CA ARG A 156 -1.17 5.40 9.27
C ARG A 156 -2.07 5.37 8.03
N TYR A 157 -1.50 5.32 6.84
CA TYR A 157 -2.23 5.29 5.58
C TYR A 157 -3.10 4.04 5.45
N ILE A 158 -2.60 2.86 5.84
CA ILE A 158 -3.36 1.61 5.82
C ILE A 158 -4.26 1.43 7.05
N GLY A 159 -4.09 2.27 8.09
CA GLY A 159 -4.84 2.21 9.34
C GLY A 159 -4.43 1.02 10.20
N GLU A 160 -3.16 0.68 10.19
CA GLU A 160 -2.54 -0.33 11.04
C GLU A 160 -1.55 0.33 12.00
N LYS A 161 -1.25 -0.37 13.07
CA LYS A 161 -0.13 0.00 13.96
C LYS A 161 1.09 -0.84 13.59
N PRO A 162 2.31 -0.34 13.83
CA PRO A 162 3.51 -1.14 13.72
C PRO A 162 3.34 -2.45 14.49
N ASN A 163 3.58 -3.58 13.85
CA ASN A 163 3.53 -4.87 14.52
C ASN A 163 4.95 -5.38 14.73
N VAL A 164 5.46 -5.13 15.92
CA VAL A 164 6.80 -5.54 16.37
C VAL A 164 7.02 -7.03 16.21
N GLU A 165 6.01 -7.86 16.47
CA GLU A 165 6.14 -9.32 16.35
C GLU A 165 6.48 -9.79 14.93
N VAL A 166 6.05 -9.06 13.91
CA VAL A 166 6.39 -9.39 12.50
C VAL A 166 7.88 -9.18 12.24
N TYR A 167 8.49 -8.18 12.89
CA TYR A 167 9.93 -7.91 12.78
C TYR A 167 10.75 -8.88 13.64
N LEU A 168 10.30 -9.16 14.84
CA LEU A 168 10.93 -10.12 15.74
C LEU A 168 10.99 -11.54 15.14
N LYS A 169 10.02 -11.93 14.31
CA LYS A 169 10.05 -13.21 13.58
C LYS A 169 11.16 -13.32 12.53
N LYS A 170 11.73 -12.21 12.08
CA LYS A 170 12.87 -12.18 11.15
C LYS A 170 14.22 -12.09 11.88
N MET A 171 14.22 -11.93 13.19
CA MET A 171 15.41 -11.90 14.03
C MET A 171 15.82 -13.31 14.45
N THR A 172 17.08 -13.50 14.79
CA THR A 172 17.53 -14.75 15.42
C THR A 172 16.81 -14.98 16.75
N PRO A 173 16.73 -16.22 17.26
CA PRO A 173 16.08 -16.51 18.54
C PRO A 173 16.61 -15.64 19.68
N GLU A 174 17.92 -15.37 19.71
CA GLU A 174 18.59 -14.56 20.73
C GLU A 174 18.25 -13.07 20.60
N GLU A 175 18.26 -12.53 19.39
CA GLU A 175 17.81 -11.15 19.10
C GLU A 175 16.33 -10.97 19.45
N ASN A 176 15.51 -11.99 19.17
CA ASN A 176 14.08 -11.99 19.43
C ASN A 176 13.77 -12.00 20.95
N GLU A 177 14.50 -12.82 21.73
CA GLU A 177 14.33 -12.90 23.19
C GLU A 177 14.72 -11.59 23.87
N ARG A 178 15.80 -10.98 23.42
CA ARG A 178 16.29 -9.69 23.90
C ARG A 178 15.29 -8.57 23.60
N SER A 179 14.75 -8.52 22.38
CA SER A 179 13.77 -7.53 21.95
C SER A 179 12.41 -7.70 22.63
N ARG A 180 11.94 -8.94 22.82
CA ARG A 180 10.72 -9.23 23.60
C ARG A 180 10.84 -8.79 25.05
N TYR A 181 11.99 -9.03 25.68
CA TYR A 181 12.24 -8.59 27.04
C TYR A 181 12.12 -7.08 27.19
N MET A 182 12.52 -6.33 26.17
CA MET A 182 12.50 -4.88 26.13
C MET A 182 11.10 -4.29 25.97
N LEU A 183 10.32 -4.85 25.05
CA LEU A 183 9.04 -4.31 24.62
C LEU A 183 7.86 -4.61 25.57
N TYR A 184 7.90 -5.76 26.26
CA TYR A 184 6.76 -6.23 27.05
C TYR A 184 6.88 -6.00 28.57
N LYS A 185 7.99 -5.48 29.07
CA LYS A 185 8.08 -5.15 30.48
C LYS A 185 7.41 -3.81 30.78
N ASN A 186 6.21 -3.88 31.33
CA ASN A 186 5.59 -2.81 32.09
C ASN A 186 6.48 -2.40 33.27
N GLY A 187 7.56 -1.68 33.00
CA GLY A 187 8.56 -1.24 33.95
C GLY A 187 8.44 0.25 34.25
N ASN A 188 8.90 0.65 35.42
CA ASN A 188 9.06 2.05 35.80
C ASN A 188 10.02 2.79 34.83
N GLY A 189 10.07 4.13 34.88
CA GLY A 189 10.81 4.98 33.93
C GLY A 189 12.29 4.61 33.71
N LYS A 190 12.99 4.03 34.73
CA LYS A 190 14.36 3.54 34.58
C LYS A 190 14.49 2.41 33.56
N LYS A 191 13.59 1.44 33.60
CA LYS A 191 13.60 0.30 32.66
C LYS A 191 13.24 0.71 31.23
N ARG A 192 12.41 1.73 31.07
CA ARG A 192 12.09 2.31 29.74
C ARG A 192 13.29 3.05 29.15
N ILE A 193 14.03 3.80 29.95
CA ILE A 193 15.28 4.49 29.52
C ILE A 193 16.34 3.46 29.15
N GLU A 194 16.43 2.36 29.86
CA GLU A 194 17.37 1.26 29.57
C GLU A 194 17.00 0.59 28.23
N ALA A 195 15.71 0.34 27.99
CA ALA A 195 15.20 -0.16 26.71
C ALA A 195 15.56 0.76 25.54
N ILE A 196 15.33 2.07 25.68
CA ILE A 196 15.69 3.07 24.67
C ILE A 196 17.21 3.08 24.40
N ARG A 197 18.03 3.00 25.42
CA ARG A 197 19.50 2.95 25.26
C ARG A 197 19.99 1.72 24.50
N GLU A 198 19.40 0.56 24.77
CA GLU A 198 19.77 -0.68 24.08
C GLU A 198 19.26 -0.69 22.64
N MET A 199 18.10 -0.09 22.37
CA MET A 199 17.62 0.13 21.00
C MET A 199 18.56 1.06 20.21
N LEU A 200 19.03 2.14 20.83
CA LEU A 200 20.04 3.04 20.22
C LEU A 200 21.35 2.31 19.95
N SER A 201 21.82 1.48 20.90
CA SER A 201 23.03 0.68 20.72
C SER A 201 22.88 -0.39 19.62
N ALA A 202 21.69 -0.96 19.47
CA ALA A 202 21.39 -1.90 18.38
C ALA A 202 21.35 -1.19 17.01
N ILE A 203 20.83 0.05 16.96
CA ILE A 203 20.85 0.91 15.77
C ILE A 203 22.31 1.23 15.38
N ASP A 204 23.15 1.66 16.33
CA ASP A 204 24.55 1.97 16.09
C ASP A 204 25.32 0.74 15.57
N ALA A 205 25.12 -0.41 16.19
CA ALA A 205 25.76 -1.66 15.76
C ALA A 205 25.35 -2.11 14.35
N GLU A 206 24.12 -1.81 13.97
CA GLU A 206 23.61 -2.08 12.62
C GLU A 206 24.13 -1.05 11.61
N MET A 207 24.37 0.21 12.02
CA MET A 207 24.94 1.25 11.13
C MET A 207 26.37 0.92 10.68
N ASP A 208 27.11 0.16 11.47
CA ASP A 208 28.46 -0.28 11.16
C ASP A 208 28.51 -1.55 10.29
N ASN A 209 27.36 -2.13 9.90
CA ASN A 209 27.30 -3.37 9.13
C ASN A 209 27.40 -3.11 7.62
N PRO A 210 28.45 -3.60 6.92
CA PRO A 210 28.67 -3.35 5.49
C PRO A 210 27.70 -4.09 4.54
N LEU A 211 26.81 -4.94 5.05
CA LEU A 211 25.80 -5.66 4.25
C LEU A 211 24.49 -4.88 4.09
N ASN A 212 24.56 -3.56 4.14
CA ASN A 212 23.42 -2.67 4.07
C ASN A 212 22.59 -2.84 2.81
N ASN A 213 21.39 -3.41 2.97
CA ASN A 213 20.33 -3.45 1.99
C ASN A 213 19.06 -2.77 2.54
N ASP A 214 18.06 -2.61 1.68
CA ASP A 214 16.78 -1.95 2.02
C ASP A 214 16.07 -2.54 3.27
N ALA A 215 16.34 -3.80 3.63
CA ALA A 215 15.81 -4.44 4.83
C ALA A 215 16.42 -3.89 6.13
N TYR A 216 17.62 -3.33 6.06
CA TYR A 216 18.32 -2.69 7.16
C TYR A 216 17.68 -1.36 7.57
N TYR A 217 17.54 -0.43 6.61
CA TYR A 217 16.87 0.85 6.88
C TYR A 217 15.47 0.64 7.45
N GLY A 218 14.85 -0.45 7.06
CA GLY A 218 13.60 -0.90 7.57
C GLY A 218 13.58 -1.23 9.05
N ARG A 219 14.56 -1.95 9.54
CA ARG A 219 14.70 -2.30 10.96
C ARG A 219 14.98 -1.09 11.83
N VAL A 220 15.88 -0.22 11.39
CA VAL A 220 16.23 1.03 12.08
C VAL A 220 15.01 1.93 12.24
N ASP A 221 14.22 2.11 11.17
CA ASP A 221 13.06 3.00 11.18
C ASP A 221 11.92 2.46 12.06
N CYS A 222 11.78 1.14 12.16
CA CYS A 222 10.87 0.52 13.12
C CYS A 222 11.28 0.74 14.57
N LEU A 223 12.56 0.56 14.88
CA LEU A 223 13.10 0.79 16.21
C LEU A 223 12.95 2.27 16.61
N LEU A 224 13.17 3.20 15.68
CA LEU A 224 12.95 4.62 15.89
C LEU A 224 11.48 4.95 16.15
N THR A 225 10.54 4.37 15.39
CA THR A 225 9.10 4.57 15.59
C THR A 225 8.64 4.06 16.96
N GLU A 226 9.17 2.93 17.40
CA GLU A 226 8.86 2.40 18.73
C GLU A 226 9.48 3.22 19.86
N MET A 227 10.66 3.78 19.63
CA MET A 227 11.24 4.75 20.56
C MET A 227 10.36 5.99 20.71
N GLU A 228 9.83 6.53 19.60
CA GLU A 228 8.91 7.67 19.63
C GLU A 228 7.64 7.33 20.41
N ASP A 229 7.03 6.16 20.18
CA ASP A 229 5.86 5.69 20.92
C ASP A 229 6.15 5.50 22.43
N LEU A 230 7.32 4.98 22.77
CA LEU A 230 7.74 4.84 24.17
C LEU A 230 7.95 6.19 24.84
N VAL A 231 8.52 7.17 24.15
CA VAL A 231 8.75 8.53 24.64
C VAL A 231 7.40 9.27 24.78
N GLU A 232 6.50 9.17 23.81
CA GLU A 232 5.17 9.77 23.90
C GLU A 232 4.35 9.19 25.07
N ASN A 233 4.40 7.89 25.29
CA ASN A 233 3.73 7.23 26.41
C ASN A 233 4.36 7.59 27.76
N PHE A 234 5.66 7.89 27.79
CA PHE A 234 6.33 8.40 29.00
C PHE A 234 5.83 9.80 29.37
N ASN A 235 5.58 10.65 28.39
CA ASN A 235 5.09 12.02 28.61
C ASN A 235 3.61 12.08 29.01
N LYS A 236 2.80 11.08 28.64
CA LYS A 236 1.38 10.97 29.01
C LYS A 236 1.14 10.40 30.42
N THR A 237 2.17 9.84 31.07
CA THR A 237 2.09 9.22 32.40
C THR A 237 2.64 10.10 33.50
N LYS A 238 2.98 11.36 33.22
CA LYS A 238 3.25 12.44 34.17
C LYS A 238 1.99 13.30 34.35
#